data_7ea9ba17c99ecd0fb2596a98aa9b67e9
#
_entry.id   7ea9ba17c99ecd0fb2596a98aa9b67e9
#
_cell.length_a   1.000
_cell.length_b   1.000
_cell.length_c   1.000
_cell.angle_alpha   90.00
_cell.angle_beta   90.00
_cell.angle_gamma   90.00
#
_symmetry.space_group_name_H-M   'P 1'
#
loop_
_entity.id
_entity.type
_entity.pdbx_description
1 polymer ?
#
loop_
_entity_poly.entity_id
_entity_poly.type
_entity_poly.pdbx_seq_one_letter_code
_entity_poly.pdbx_strand_id
1 'polypeptide(L)'
;MLTYQQGIGTIKILSFKFIIFFLMASPIIASETTISERPDFENLVKDKKLERFLISLSVTIDGKIEGSAAGRDVSGDWNWIDGYFCRTLMWGERELKYNCQKVTFDGRRLRFISDRGVGQSASFALR
;
A
#
# COMPACT_ATOMS: atom_id res chain seq x y z
N MET A 1 87.27 -11.78 -14.90
CA MET A 1 86.26 -10.80 -14.48
C MET A 1 84.89 -11.36 -14.83
N LEU A 2 84.15 -11.79 -13.84
CA LEU A 2 82.76 -12.32 -14.01
C LEU A 2 81.79 -11.13 -13.85
N THR A 3 81.22 -10.71 -14.97
CA THR A 3 80.10 -9.76 -14.89
C THR A 3 78.80 -10.54 -14.57
N TYR A 4 78.30 -10.33 -13.37
CA TYR A 4 77.03 -10.86 -12.95
C TYR A 4 75.95 -10.00 -13.54
N GLN A 5 75.25 -10.50 -14.56
CA GLN A 5 74.03 -9.85 -15.01
C GLN A 5 72.87 -10.36 -14.13
N GLN A 6 72.38 -9.51 -13.24
CA GLN A 6 71.14 -9.75 -12.58
C GLN A 6 70.01 -9.49 -13.58
N GLY A 7 69.35 -10.55 -13.99
CA GLY A 7 68.11 -10.44 -14.72
C GLY A 7 67.03 -9.87 -13.78
N ILE A 8 66.66 -8.63 -14.01
CA ILE A 8 65.52 -8.03 -13.33
C ILE A 8 64.28 -8.69 -13.90
N GLY A 9 63.71 -9.63 -13.13
CA GLY A 9 62.40 -10.19 -13.46
C GLY A 9 61.35 -9.09 -13.42
N THR A 10 60.80 -8.75 -14.57
CA THR A 10 59.62 -7.88 -14.63
C THR A 10 58.48 -8.59 -13.99
N ILE A 11 58.12 -8.17 -12.75
CA ILE A 11 56.88 -8.59 -12.12
C ILE A 11 55.77 -7.90 -12.89
N LYS A 12 55.08 -8.66 -13.75
CA LYS A 12 53.82 -8.18 -14.33
C LYS A 12 52.79 -8.16 -13.20
N ILE A 13 52.58 -6.96 -12.64
CA ILE A 13 51.47 -6.73 -11.78
C ILE A 13 50.21 -6.81 -12.66
N LEU A 14 49.53 -7.95 -12.61
CA LEU A 14 48.19 -8.06 -13.16
C LEU A 14 47.32 -7.13 -12.34
N SER A 15 47.05 -5.95 -12.93
CA SER A 15 46.06 -5.04 -12.39
C SER A 15 44.69 -5.71 -12.51
N PHE A 16 44.29 -6.41 -11.47
CA PHE A 16 42.93 -6.91 -11.35
C PHE A 16 42.04 -5.67 -11.15
N LYS A 17 41.51 -5.16 -12.27
CA LYS A 17 40.43 -4.18 -12.20
C LYS A 17 39.25 -4.87 -11.57
N PHE A 18 39.07 -4.70 -10.24
CA PHE A 18 37.86 -5.04 -9.54
C PHE A 18 36.79 -4.12 -10.10
N ILE A 19 36.01 -4.61 -11.07
CA ILE A 19 34.78 -3.92 -11.50
C ILE A 19 33.79 -4.16 -10.38
N ILE A 20 33.70 -3.18 -9.47
CA ILE A 20 32.62 -3.12 -8.50
C ILE A 20 31.36 -2.83 -9.30
N PHE A 21 30.61 -3.88 -9.59
CA PHE A 21 29.27 -3.75 -10.13
C PHE A 21 28.42 -3.20 -8.99
N PHE A 22 28.24 -1.88 -8.95
CA PHE A 22 27.28 -1.24 -8.09
C PHE A 22 25.89 -1.64 -8.60
N LEU A 23 25.31 -2.68 -8.01
CA LEU A 23 23.89 -2.98 -8.15
C LEU A 23 23.13 -1.78 -7.58
N MET A 24 22.77 -0.85 -8.44
CA MET A 24 21.80 0.20 -8.13
C MET A 24 20.47 -0.51 -7.94
N ALA A 25 20.18 -0.89 -6.70
CA ALA A 25 18.82 -1.27 -6.32
C ALA A 25 17.96 -0.03 -6.44
N SER A 26 17.25 0.12 -7.55
CA SER A 26 16.24 1.15 -7.70
C SER A 26 15.17 0.91 -6.64
N PRO A 27 14.80 1.90 -5.83
CA PRO A 27 13.68 1.74 -4.91
C PRO A 27 12.44 1.49 -5.76
N ILE A 28 11.83 0.31 -5.59
CA ILE A 28 10.51 0.03 -6.16
C ILE A 28 9.54 0.86 -5.32
N ILE A 29 9.20 2.04 -5.82
CA ILE A 29 8.13 2.86 -5.25
C ILE A 29 6.84 2.17 -5.67
N ALA A 30 6.15 1.51 -4.71
CA ALA A 30 4.81 1.02 -4.95
C ALA A 30 3.91 2.22 -5.28
N SER A 31 3.43 2.31 -6.53
CA SER A 31 2.55 3.37 -6.96
C SER A 31 1.12 3.08 -6.50
N GLU A 32 0.49 4.04 -5.83
CA GLU A 32 -0.93 4.00 -5.53
C GLU A 32 -1.76 4.16 -6.81
N THR A 33 -2.73 3.28 -7.00
CA THR A 33 -3.71 3.36 -8.08
C THR A 33 -5.04 3.82 -7.51
N THR A 34 -5.65 4.82 -8.12
CA THR A 34 -7.01 5.24 -7.78
C THR A 34 -8.01 4.21 -8.30
N ILE A 35 -8.89 3.75 -7.42
CA ILE A 35 -10.01 2.89 -7.79
C ILE A 35 -11.16 3.79 -8.21
N SER A 36 -11.56 3.72 -9.47
CA SER A 36 -12.60 4.59 -10.05
C SER A 36 -13.93 3.87 -10.23
N GLU A 37 -13.89 2.55 -10.41
CA GLU A 37 -15.06 1.75 -10.76
C GLU A 37 -15.48 0.85 -9.61
N ARG A 38 -16.80 0.73 -9.42
CA ARG A 38 -17.39 -0.14 -8.38
C ARG A 38 -16.94 -1.60 -8.49
N PRO A 39 -16.94 -2.25 -9.66
CA PRO A 39 -16.51 -3.65 -9.76
C PRO A 39 -15.08 -3.88 -9.31
N ASP A 40 -14.17 -2.95 -9.57
CA ASP A 40 -12.78 -3.05 -9.14
C ASP A 40 -12.67 -2.98 -7.62
N PHE A 41 -13.44 -2.09 -6.99
CA PHE A 41 -13.53 -2.01 -5.54
C PHE A 41 -14.12 -3.29 -4.94
N GLU A 42 -15.21 -3.78 -5.46
CA GLU A 42 -15.86 -5.00 -4.99
C GLU A 42 -14.93 -6.21 -5.06
N ASN A 43 -14.18 -6.36 -6.14
CA ASN A 43 -13.20 -7.44 -6.30
C ASN A 43 -12.09 -7.39 -5.24
N LEU A 44 -11.70 -6.21 -4.79
CA LEU A 44 -10.69 -6.04 -3.75
C LEU A 44 -11.22 -6.39 -2.36
N VAL A 45 -12.45 -6.03 -2.04
CA VAL A 45 -13.01 -6.19 -0.68
C VAL A 45 -13.78 -7.49 -0.47
N LYS A 46 -14.16 -8.17 -1.55
CA LYS A 46 -14.95 -9.40 -1.51
C LYS A 46 -14.23 -10.47 -0.68
N ASP A 47 -14.95 -11.03 0.29
CA ASP A 47 -14.46 -12.07 1.21
C ASP A 47 -13.18 -11.69 1.97
N LYS A 48 -12.93 -10.39 2.13
CA LYS A 48 -11.78 -9.83 2.85
C LYS A 48 -12.23 -9.03 4.07
N LYS A 49 -11.34 -9.00 5.05
CA LYS A 49 -11.41 -8.05 6.17
C LYS A 49 -10.51 -6.85 5.88
N LEU A 50 -11.00 -5.67 6.18
CA LEU A 50 -10.21 -4.45 6.19
C LEU A 50 -9.68 -4.24 7.60
N GLU A 51 -8.38 -4.36 7.78
CA GLU A 51 -7.77 -4.34 9.10
C GLU A 51 -6.71 -3.25 9.26
N ARG A 52 -6.76 -2.59 10.38
CA ARG A 52 -5.71 -1.73 10.91
C ARG A 52 -5.74 -1.82 12.44
N PHE A 53 -4.80 -1.16 13.12
CA PHE A 53 -4.72 -1.22 14.58
C PHE A 53 -6.09 -0.96 15.25
N LEU A 54 -6.56 -1.91 16.04
CA LEU A 54 -7.84 -1.93 16.74
C LEU A 54 -9.10 -1.85 15.85
N ILE A 55 -8.99 -2.01 14.54
CA ILE A 55 -10.13 -1.93 13.62
C ILE A 55 -10.14 -3.16 12.72
N SER A 56 -11.30 -3.81 12.62
CA SER A 56 -11.57 -4.89 11.68
C SER A 56 -12.97 -4.69 11.09
N LEU A 57 -13.04 -4.50 9.78
CA LEU A 57 -14.27 -4.21 9.07
C LEU A 57 -14.49 -5.19 7.93
N SER A 58 -15.75 -5.51 7.66
CA SER A 58 -16.21 -6.14 6.42
C SER A 58 -17.00 -5.11 5.62
N VAL A 59 -16.64 -4.95 4.37
CA VAL A 59 -17.37 -4.13 3.40
C VAL A 59 -18.01 -5.10 2.41
N THR A 60 -19.31 -5.28 2.50
CA THR A 60 -20.02 -6.30 1.74
C THR A 60 -20.48 -5.76 0.38
N ILE A 61 -20.59 -6.63 -0.61
CA ILE A 61 -21.00 -6.21 -1.96
C ILE A 61 -22.47 -5.77 -2.04
N ASP A 62 -23.28 -6.15 -1.06
CA ASP A 62 -24.69 -5.71 -0.93
C ASP A 62 -24.84 -4.33 -0.26
N GLY A 63 -23.74 -3.63 0.00
CA GLY A 63 -23.76 -2.25 0.46
C GLY A 63 -23.73 -2.06 1.98
N LYS A 64 -23.24 -3.04 2.74
CA LYS A 64 -23.11 -2.95 4.20
C LYS A 64 -21.66 -2.80 4.64
N ILE A 65 -21.49 -2.13 5.77
CA ILE A 65 -20.24 -2.06 6.52
C ILE A 65 -20.51 -2.62 7.90
N GLU A 66 -19.72 -3.60 8.32
CA GLU A 66 -19.89 -4.27 9.61
C GLU A 66 -18.53 -4.55 10.23
N GLY A 67 -18.44 -4.55 11.54
CA GLY A 67 -17.23 -4.91 12.24
C GLY A 67 -17.07 -4.26 13.58
N SER A 68 -15.85 -3.96 13.96
CA SER A 68 -15.52 -3.33 15.24
C SER A 68 -14.34 -2.36 15.11
N ALA A 69 -14.36 -1.36 15.97
CA ALA A 69 -13.27 -0.39 16.11
C ALA A 69 -13.13 -0.04 17.60
N ALA A 70 -11.92 -0.22 18.15
CA ALA A 70 -11.61 0.07 19.55
C ALA A 70 -12.64 -0.52 20.54
N GLY A 71 -13.07 -1.77 20.29
CA GLY A 71 -14.00 -2.51 21.14
C GLY A 71 -15.47 -2.15 21.01
N ARG A 72 -15.83 -1.27 20.06
CA ARG A 72 -17.22 -0.91 19.77
C ARG A 72 -17.63 -1.40 18.38
N ASP A 73 -18.91 -1.75 18.25
CA ASP A 73 -19.47 -2.15 16.98
C ASP A 73 -19.44 -1.01 15.96
N VAL A 74 -19.10 -1.37 14.74
CA VAL A 74 -19.21 -0.49 13.57
C VAL A 74 -20.26 -1.06 12.64
N SER A 75 -21.18 -0.21 12.20
CA SER A 75 -22.19 -0.55 11.20
C SER A 75 -22.39 0.62 10.25
N GLY A 76 -22.83 0.34 9.05
CA GLY A 76 -23.12 1.38 8.09
C GLY A 76 -23.54 0.84 6.74
N ASP A 77 -23.81 1.77 5.86
CA ASP A 77 -24.17 1.52 4.49
C ASP A 77 -23.21 2.25 3.56
N TRP A 78 -22.94 1.65 2.42
CA TRP A 78 -22.13 2.29 1.40
C TRP A 78 -22.73 2.15 0.01
N ASN A 79 -22.36 3.09 -0.84
CA ASN A 79 -22.65 3.05 -2.25
C ASN A 79 -21.48 3.64 -3.02
N TRP A 80 -21.36 3.28 -4.29
CA TRP A 80 -20.37 3.84 -5.20
C TRP A 80 -21.02 4.91 -6.08
N ILE A 81 -20.59 6.17 -5.93
CA ILE A 81 -21.19 7.31 -6.60
C ILE A 81 -20.08 8.15 -7.22
N ASP A 82 -20.13 8.35 -8.52
CA ASP A 82 -19.19 9.22 -9.28
C ASP A 82 -17.70 8.86 -9.03
N GLY A 83 -17.40 7.58 -8.87
CA GLY A 83 -16.03 7.12 -8.62
C GLY A 83 -15.59 7.19 -7.16
N TYR A 84 -16.52 7.42 -6.23
CA TYR A 84 -16.24 7.54 -4.80
C TYR A 84 -16.99 6.51 -3.97
N PHE A 85 -16.36 6.09 -2.88
CA PHE A 85 -16.95 5.30 -1.83
C PHE A 85 -17.73 6.22 -0.88
N CYS A 86 -19.04 6.25 -1.00
CA CYS A 86 -19.90 7.09 -0.18
C CYS A 86 -20.55 6.25 0.92
N ARG A 87 -20.43 6.67 2.16
CA ARG A 87 -20.86 5.83 3.30
C ARG A 87 -21.47 6.61 4.44
N THR A 88 -22.40 5.97 5.13
CA THR A 88 -22.82 6.29 6.50
C THR A 88 -22.10 5.34 7.46
N LEU A 89 -21.80 5.77 8.67
CA LEU A 89 -21.19 4.93 9.69
C LEU A 89 -21.75 5.24 11.07
N MET A 90 -21.98 4.18 11.85
CA MET A 90 -22.18 4.23 13.30
C MET A 90 -20.98 3.57 13.97
N TRP A 91 -20.45 4.20 14.99
CA TRP A 91 -19.46 3.64 15.90
C TRP A 91 -20.07 3.57 17.30
N GLY A 92 -20.52 2.38 17.71
CA GLY A 92 -21.42 2.25 18.81
C GLY A 92 -22.69 3.07 18.57
N GLU A 93 -23.01 3.99 19.46
CA GLU A 93 -24.15 4.92 19.33
C GLU A 93 -23.79 6.24 18.64
N ARG A 94 -22.51 6.44 18.31
CA ARG A 94 -22.03 7.66 17.68
C ARG A 94 -22.18 7.57 16.17
N GLU A 95 -22.95 8.50 15.61
CA GLU A 95 -23.05 8.67 14.17
C GLU A 95 -21.85 9.48 13.64
N LEU A 96 -21.18 8.95 12.60
CA LEU A 96 -20.20 9.67 11.82
C LEU A 96 -20.89 10.27 10.60
N LYS A 97 -20.51 11.49 10.24
CA LYS A 97 -21.11 12.19 9.10
C LYS A 97 -20.96 11.38 7.81
N TYR A 98 -22.01 11.39 6.99
CA TYR A 98 -21.94 10.92 5.62
C TYR A 98 -20.76 11.52 4.89
N ASN A 99 -20.01 10.70 4.17
CA ASN A 99 -18.84 11.15 3.46
C ASN A 99 -18.61 10.30 2.21
N CYS A 100 -18.19 10.95 1.12
CA CYS A 100 -17.73 10.30 -0.08
C CYS A 100 -16.21 10.34 -0.10
N GLN A 101 -15.59 9.19 -0.25
CA GLN A 101 -14.15 9.01 -0.11
C GLN A 101 -13.52 8.54 -1.41
N LYS A 102 -12.39 9.15 -1.75
CA LYS A 102 -11.52 8.60 -2.78
C LYS A 102 -10.85 7.35 -2.26
N VAL A 103 -10.78 6.30 -3.06
CA VAL A 103 -10.12 5.05 -2.71
C VAL A 103 -8.90 4.84 -3.58
N THR A 104 -7.77 4.54 -2.95
CA THR A 104 -6.53 4.16 -3.64
C THR A 104 -6.06 2.80 -3.15
N PHE A 105 -5.31 2.09 -3.98
CA PHE A 105 -4.74 0.79 -3.69
C PHE A 105 -3.26 0.75 -4.10
N ASP A 106 -2.40 0.29 -3.20
CA ASP A 106 -0.96 0.19 -3.44
C ASP A 106 -0.47 -1.25 -3.72
N GLY A 107 -1.40 -2.17 -3.94
CA GLY A 107 -1.14 -3.59 -4.09
C GLY A 107 -1.25 -4.40 -2.79
N ARG A 108 -1.33 -3.74 -1.64
CA ARG A 108 -1.43 -4.37 -0.31
C ARG A 108 -2.49 -3.74 0.58
N ARG A 109 -2.66 -2.43 0.50
CA ARG A 109 -3.56 -1.64 1.36
C ARG A 109 -4.52 -0.83 0.53
N LEU A 110 -5.76 -0.79 1.00
CA LEU A 110 -6.74 0.19 0.56
C LEU A 110 -6.65 1.43 1.43
N ARG A 111 -6.61 2.58 0.79
CA ARG A 111 -6.62 3.87 1.46
C ARG A 111 -7.89 4.63 1.10
N PHE A 112 -8.61 5.07 2.12
CA PHE A 112 -9.81 5.87 2.00
C PHE A 112 -9.48 7.31 2.38
N ILE A 113 -9.74 8.25 1.49
CA ILE A 113 -9.43 9.66 1.68
C ILE A 113 -10.74 10.44 1.69
N SER A 114 -11.09 11.00 2.84
CA SER A 114 -12.33 11.73 3.05
C SER A 114 -12.46 12.96 2.14
N ASP A 115 -13.66 13.47 2.02
CA ASP A 115 -13.98 14.68 1.28
C ASP A 115 -13.49 14.60 -0.18
N ARG A 116 -13.80 13.50 -0.83
CA ARG A 116 -13.42 13.21 -2.23
C ARG A 116 -11.93 13.31 -2.51
N GLY A 117 -11.11 12.97 -1.51
CA GLY A 117 -9.67 12.94 -1.65
C GLY A 117 -8.91 14.14 -1.11
N VAL A 118 -9.60 15.12 -0.52
CA VAL A 118 -8.94 16.33 0.03
C VAL A 118 -8.88 16.35 1.57
N GLY A 119 -9.53 15.40 2.23
CA GLY A 119 -9.57 15.30 3.69
C GLY A 119 -8.57 14.30 4.27
N GLN A 120 -8.85 13.89 5.49
CA GLN A 120 -8.05 12.89 6.20
C GLN A 120 -8.17 11.51 5.55
N SER A 121 -7.14 10.70 5.72
CA SER A 121 -7.11 9.34 5.16
C SER A 121 -6.89 8.27 6.21
N ALA A 122 -7.36 7.06 5.89
CA ALA A 122 -7.11 5.85 6.65
C ALA A 122 -6.78 4.70 5.70
N SER A 123 -5.73 3.94 6.00
CA SER A 123 -5.30 2.80 5.21
C SER A 123 -5.56 1.51 5.97
N PHE A 124 -6.03 0.49 5.24
CA PHE A 124 -6.36 -0.82 5.76
C PHE A 124 -5.65 -1.92 4.98
N ALA A 125 -5.11 -2.90 5.69
CA ALA A 125 -4.65 -4.14 5.07
C ALA A 125 -5.87 -4.99 4.69
N LEU A 126 -5.81 -5.65 3.54
CA LEU A 126 -6.79 -6.66 3.12
C LEU A 126 -6.34 -8.03 3.60
N ARG A 127 -7.21 -8.74 4.35
CA ARG A 127 -6.94 -10.07 4.90
C ARG A 127 -8.08 -11.04 4.68
#